data_a17fcb5e0b390d3b3980df83f710f3c1
#
_entry.id   a17fcb5e0b390d3b3980df83f710f3c1
#
_cell.length_a   1.000
_cell.length_b   1.000
_cell.length_c   1.000
_cell.angle_alpha   90.00
_cell.angle_beta   90.00
_cell.angle_gamma   90.00
#
_symmetry.space_group_name_H-M   'P 1'
#
loop_
_entity.id
_entity.type
_entity.pdbx_description
1 polymer ?
#
loop_
_entity_poly.entity_id
_entity_poly.type
_entity_poly.pdbx_seq_one_letter_code
_entity_poly.pdbx_strand_id
1 'polypeptide(L)'
;ADDNSIKASDIIKNKLIDCGGIATVRSVSGNSYVIQANADGISFTCDELPITPPYEYRVFDVIVSLLFRNGGKARKGNGRNYKLGYGDCTEDTIVGCIAKDKGIAEGAYAYDPVFVLSAILDWAGIAHNERGYLELTAEYRTKAEGR
;
A
#
# COMPACT_ATOMS: atom_id res chain seq x y z
N ALA A 1 -22.44 0.31 12.78
CA ALA A 1 -21.28 0.03 12.44
C ALA A 1 -21.11 -0.49 11.13
N ASP A 2 -20.27 -0.03 10.54
CA ASP A 2 -20.08 -0.54 9.37
C ASP A 2 -19.07 -1.59 9.44
N ASP A 3 -19.51 -2.69 10.00
CA ASP A 3 -18.67 -3.81 10.11
C ASP A 3 -18.28 -4.34 8.80
N ASN A 4 -18.92 -3.84 7.75
CA ASN A 4 -18.63 -4.28 6.41
C ASN A 4 -17.74 -3.32 5.69
N SER A 5 -16.86 -2.66 6.43
CA SER A 5 -15.92 -1.75 5.81
C SER A 5 -15.13 -2.48 4.74
N ILE A 6 -15.08 -1.86 3.57
CA ILE A 6 -14.30 -2.38 2.46
C ILE A 6 -13.08 -1.53 2.18
N LYS A 7 -12.84 -0.52 3.03
CA LYS A 7 -11.63 0.29 2.88
C LYS A 7 -10.42 -0.53 3.26
N ALA A 8 -9.40 -0.48 2.41
CA ALA A 8 -8.15 -1.20 2.68
C ALA A 8 -7.55 -0.74 4.00
N SER A 9 -7.63 0.55 4.30
CA SER A 9 -7.11 1.09 5.55
C SER A 9 -7.75 0.42 6.76
N ASP A 10 -9.07 0.23 6.75
CA ASP A 10 -9.77 -0.37 7.87
C ASP A 10 -9.47 -1.86 7.98
N ILE A 11 -9.39 -2.56 6.86
CA ILE A 11 -9.10 -3.98 6.85
C ILE A 11 -7.71 -4.24 7.45
N ILE A 12 -6.72 -3.47 7.04
CA ILE A 12 -5.36 -3.65 7.52
C ILE A 12 -5.27 -3.28 8.99
N LYS A 13 -5.86 -2.15 9.38
CA LYS A 13 -5.85 -1.72 10.77
C LYS A 13 -6.49 -2.77 11.68
N ASN A 14 -7.67 -3.26 11.30
CA ASN A 14 -8.39 -4.23 12.12
C ASN A 14 -7.63 -5.54 12.22
N LYS A 15 -7.04 -6.00 11.10
CA LYS A 15 -6.26 -7.23 11.13
C LYS A 15 -5.04 -7.09 12.03
N LEU A 16 -4.39 -5.94 11.99
CA LEU A 16 -3.22 -5.69 12.83
C LEU A 16 -3.60 -5.65 14.30
N ILE A 17 -4.72 -5.01 14.62
CA ILE A 17 -5.23 -4.97 16.00
C ILE A 17 -5.57 -6.38 16.48
N ASP A 18 -6.18 -7.19 15.63
CA ASP A 18 -6.53 -8.57 15.98
C ASP A 18 -5.29 -9.42 16.23
N CYS A 19 -4.14 -9.01 15.68
CA CYS A 19 -2.86 -9.69 15.95
C CYS A 19 -2.14 -9.14 17.17
N GLY A 20 -2.80 -8.32 17.96
CA GLY A 20 -2.17 -7.72 19.13
C GLY A 20 -1.38 -6.46 18.83
N GLY A 21 -1.58 -5.86 17.67
CA GLY A 21 -0.91 -4.63 17.29
C GLY A 21 0.45 -4.81 16.63
N ILE A 22 0.87 -6.05 16.40
CA ILE A 22 2.15 -6.34 15.77
C ILE A 22 2.00 -7.59 14.90
N ALA A 23 2.63 -7.58 13.73
CA ALA A 23 2.55 -8.70 12.81
C ALA A 23 3.77 -8.71 11.89
N THR A 24 4.01 -9.85 11.25
CA THR A 24 5.12 -10.00 10.29
C THR A 24 4.53 -10.23 8.90
N VAL A 25 5.04 -9.50 7.91
CA VAL A 25 4.65 -9.67 6.52
C VAL A 25 5.88 -10.03 5.70
N ARG A 26 5.67 -10.61 4.51
CA ARG A 26 6.78 -11.05 3.66
C ARG A 26 6.66 -10.43 2.28
N SER A 27 7.82 -10.05 1.72
CA SER A 27 7.89 -9.52 0.36
C SER A 27 7.91 -10.66 -0.65
N VAL A 28 7.86 -10.31 -1.94
CA VAL A 28 7.94 -11.28 -3.03
C VAL A 28 9.24 -12.06 -2.96
N SER A 29 10.33 -11.40 -2.58
CA SER A 29 11.63 -12.06 -2.48
C SER A 29 11.83 -12.84 -1.20
N GLY A 30 10.82 -12.86 -0.31
CA GLY A 30 10.87 -13.66 0.91
C GLY A 30 11.41 -12.95 2.14
N ASN A 31 11.75 -11.68 2.02
CA ASN A 31 12.19 -10.90 3.18
C ASN A 31 11.01 -10.65 4.13
N SER A 32 11.30 -10.68 5.42
CA SER A 32 10.27 -10.46 6.44
C SER A 32 10.36 -9.06 6.99
N TYR A 33 9.21 -8.45 7.26
CA TYR A 33 9.13 -7.12 7.86
C TYR A 33 8.12 -7.15 8.98
N VAL A 34 8.43 -6.47 10.09
CA VAL A 34 7.51 -6.41 11.23
C VAL A 34 6.76 -5.09 11.18
N ILE A 35 5.43 -5.18 11.22
CA ILE A 35 4.57 -3.98 11.28
C ILE A 35 4.00 -3.85 12.67
N GLN A 36 3.82 -2.61 13.12
CA GLN A 36 3.34 -2.34 14.46
C GLN A 36 2.40 -1.14 14.43
N ALA A 37 1.24 -1.30 15.07
CA ALA A 37 0.26 -0.21 15.17
C ALA A 37 0.75 0.85 16.13
N ASN A 38 0.56 2.13 15.76
CA ASN A 38 0.89 3.23 16.64
C ASN A 38 -0.29 3.57 17.54
N ALA A 39 0.02 4.26 18.64
CA ALA A 39 -1.00 4.59 19.63
C ALA A 39 -2.03 5.60 19.13
N ASP A 40 -1.72 6.35 18.04
CA ASP A 40 -2.64 7.35 17.51
C ASP A 40 -3.85 6.74 16.80
N GLY A 41 -3.79 5.45 16.47
CA GLY A 41 -4.90 4.76 15.82
C GLY A 41 -5.03 5.03 14.34
N ILE A 42 -4.16 5.85 13.74
CA ILE A 42 -4.24 6.18 12.32
C ILE A 42 -2.96 5.86 11.56
N SER A 43 -1.88 5.53 12.25
CA SER A 43 -0.59 5.28 11.61
C SER A 43 0.04 4.00 12.13
N PHE A 44 1.09 3.58 11.45
CA PHE A 44 1.81 2.36 11.80
C PHE A 44 3.29 2.54 11.49
N THR A 45 4.12 1.68 12.06
CA THR A 45 5.54 1.63 11.73
C THR A 45 5.85 0.27 11.15
N CYS A 46 6.92 0.21 10.37
CA CYS A 46 7.37 -1.05 9.80
C CYS A 46 8.84 -0.95 9.49
N ASP A 47 9.53 -2.09 9.52
CA ASP A 47 10.91 -2.16 9.08
C ASP A 47 10.98 -1.60 7.66
N GLU A 48 12.06 -0.90 7.35
CA GLU A 48 12.32 -0.31 6.04
C GLU A 48 11.42 0.88 5.68
N LEU A 49 10.48 1.26 6.53
CA LEU A 49 9.69 2.47 6.32
C LEU A 49 10.24 3.60 7.19
N PRO A 50 10.16 4.85 6.71
CA PRO A 50 10.56 5.98 7.54
C PRO A 50 9.66 6.09 8.78
N ILE A 51 10.27 6.43 9.90
CA ILE A 51 9.54 6.58 11.14
C ILE A 51 8.88 7.95 11.22
N THR A 52 9.48 8.95 10.60
CA THR A 52 8.98 10.32 10.65
C THR A 52 8.98 10.95 9.27
N PRO A 53 7.82 11.37 8.76
CA PRO A 53 6.49 11.13 9.35
C PRO A 53 6.09 9.67 9.19
N PRO A 54 5.31 9.12 10.10
CA PRO A 54 4.89 7.73 9.98
C PRO A 54 3.88 7.58 8.84
N TYR A 55 3.82 6.37 8.29
CA TYR A 55 2.82 6.07 7.29
C TYR A 55 1.46 5.89 7.97
N GLU A 56 0.43 6.47 7.38
CA GLU A 56 -0.93 6.29 7.85
C GLU A 56 -1.60 5.18 7.06
N TYR A 57 -2.59 4.55 7.69
CA TYR A 57 -3.32 3.46 7.03
C TYR A 57 -3.98 3.93 5.72
N ARG A 58 -4.27 5.24 5.60
CA ARG A 58 -4.91 5.75 4.38
C ARG A 58 -4.07 5.56 3.12
N VAL A 59 -2.77 5.31 3.25
CA VAL A 59 -1.93 5.06 2.07
C VAL A 59 -2.45 3.85 1.29
N PHE A 60 -3.01 2.87 1.98
CA PHE A 60 -3.54 1.69 1.31
C PHE A 60 -4.79 2.01 0.52
N ASP A 61 -5.60 2.98 0.96
CA ASP A 61 -6.75 3.42 0.18
C ASP A 61 -6.32 4.11 -1.10
N VAL A 62 -5.23 4.88 -1.05
CA VAL A 62 -4.66 5.52 -2.23
C VAL A 62 -4.24 4.46 -3.24
N ILE A 63 -3.55 3.43 -2.78
CA ILE A 63 -3.08 2.35 -3.66
C ILE A 63 -4.27 1.60 -4.26
N VAL A 64 -5.26 1.27 -3.45
CA VAL A 64 -6.43 0.52 -3.93
C VAL A 64 -7.23 1.33 -4.94
N SER A 65 -7.36 2.64 -4.72
CA SER A 65 -8.03 3.50 -5.69
C SER A 65 -7.34 3.46 -7.05
N LEU A 66 -6.00 3.47 -7.05
CA LEU A 66 -5.26 3.36 -8.31
C LEU A 66 -5.52 2.01 -8.96
N LEU A 67 -5.52 0.93 -8.18
CA LEU A 67 -5.76 -0.39 -8.73
C LEU A 67 -7.13 -0.48 -9.40
N PHE A 68 -8.16 0.08 -8.75
CA PHE A 68 -9.49 0.09 -9.36
C PHE A 68 -9.53 0.92 -10.64
N ARG A 69 -8.87 2.09 -10.65
CA ARG A 69 -8.82 2.92 -11.85
C ARG A 69 -8.14 2.21 -13.02
N ASN A 70 -7.22 1.31 -12.72
CA ASN A 70 -6.45 0.60 -13.73
C ASN A 70 -6.97 -0.81 -14.00
N GLY A 71 -8.22 -1.08 -13.67
CA GLY A 71 -8.82 -2.37 -13.95
C GLY A 71 -8.44 -3.47 -12.97
N GLY A 72 -7.87 -3.14 -11.83
CA GLY A 72 -7.53 -4.10 -10.80
C GLY A 72 -6.05 -4.41 -10.69
N LYS A 73 -5.22 -3.79 -11.52
CA LYS A 73 -3.79 -4.12 -11.57
C LYS A 73 -2.98 -2.87 -11.88
N ALA A 74 -1.84 -2.70 -11.26
CA ALA A 74 -0.96 -1.56 -11.51
C ALA A 74 0.50 -1.94 -11.27
N ARG A 75 1.38 -1.32 -12.05
CA ARG A 75 2.82 -1.51 -11.87
C ARG A 75 3.27 -0.82 -10.58
N LYS A 76 4.24 -1.43 -9.90
CA LYS A 76 4.79 -0.83 -8.69
C LYS A 76 5.58 0.45 -8.98
N GLY A 77 6.29 0.48 -10.11
CA GLY A 77 7.06 1.63 -10.50
C GLY A 77 8.43 1.69 -9.85
N ASN A 78 9.17 2.75 -10.15
CA ASN A 78 10.54 2.91 -9.67
C ASN A 78 10.81 4.39 -9.41
N GLY A 79 10.67 4.80 -8.15
CA GLY A 79 10.93 6.18 -7.74
C GLY A 79 12.38 6.44 -7.36
N ARG A 80 13.21 5.39 -7.31
CA ARG A 80 14.62 5.55 -6.97
C ARG A 80 15.42 6.02 -8.19
N ASN A 81 15.14 5.46 -9.36
CA ASN A 81 15.89 5.76 -10.57
C ASN A 81 15.20 6.75 -11.49
N TYR A 82 13.92 7.02 -11.30
CA TYR A 82 13.14 7.92 -12.14
C TYR A 82 12.47 8.99 -11.30
N LYS A 83 12.42 10.20 -11.85
CA LYS A 83 11.70 11.31 -11.23
C LYS A 83 10.21 11.15 -11.50
N LEU A 84 9.40 11.75 -10.64
CA LEU A 84 7.94 11.71 -10.79
C LEU A 84 7.55 12.29 -12.16
N GLY A 85 6.77 11.51 -12.90
CA GLY A 85 6.34 11.87 -14.25
C GLY A 85 7.20 11.31 -15.37
N TYR A 86 8.31 10.64 -15.03
CA TYR A 86 9.24 10.13 -16.03
C TYR A 86 9.46 8.64 -15.86
N GLY A 87 9.68 7.94 -16.95
CA GLY A 87 10.03 6.53 -16.94
C GLY A 87 9.02 5.70 -16.17
N ASP A 88 9.49 4.95 -15.21
CA ASP A 88 8.65 4.06 -14.39
C ASP A 88 8.14 4.73 -13.14
N CYS A 89 8.08 6.06 -13.10
CA CYS A 89 7.56 6.78 -11.95
C CYS A 89 6.44 7.73 -12.37
N THR A 90 5.51 7.22 -13.17
CA THR A 90 4.34 8.00 -13.61
C THR A 90 3.20 7.83 -12.62
N GLU A 91 2.18 8.68 -12.70
CA GLU A 91 1.09 8.65 -11.74
C GLU A 91 0.21 7.40 -11.84
N ASP A 92 0.38 6.61 -12.89
CA ASP A 92 -0.32 5.33 -12.99
C ASP A 92 0.48 4.17 -12.41
N THR A 93 1.64 4.43 -11.83
CA THR A 93 2.37 3.44 -11.02
C THR A 93 2.08 3.69 -9.55
N ILE A 94 2.32 2.66 -8.72
CA ILE A 94 2.01 2.79 -7.31
C ILE A 94 2.90 3.84 -6.65
N VAL A 95 4.20 3.81 -6.93
CA VAL A 95 5.12 4.78 -6.34
C VAL A 95 4.79 6.19 -6.79
N GLY A 96 4.46 6.37 -8.09
CA GLY A 96 4.10 7.68 -8.60
C GLY A 96 2.79 8.19 -8.04
N CYS A 97 1.82 7.31 -7.88
CA CYS A 97 0.52 7.66 -7.31
C CYS A 97 0.67 8.13 -5.86
N ILE A 98 1.47 7.42 -5.06
CA ILE A 98 1.70 7.82 -3.68
C ILE A 98 2.42 9.16 -3.62
N ALA A 99 3.42 9.36 -4.49
CA ALA A 99 4.16 10.61 -4.52
C ALA A 99 3.24 11.77 -4.85
N LYS A 100 2.36 11.59 -5.82
CA LYS A 100 1.42 12.65 -6.19
C LYS A 100 0.46 12.96 -5.05
N ASP A 101 -0.01 11.95 -4.35
CA ASP A 101 -0.90 12.13 -3.20
C ASP A 101 -0.20 12.91 -2.09
N LYS A 102 1.11 12.74 -1.94
CA LYS A 102 1.88 13.47 -0.94
C LYS A 102 2.20 14.89 -1.35
N GLY A 103 1.86 15.29 -2.56
CA GLY A 103 2.16 16.63 -3.05
C GLY A 103 3.56 16.80 -3.59
N ILE A 104 4.23 15.71 -3.95
CA ILE A 104 5.56 15.79 -4.55
C ILE A 104 5.44 16.39 -5.95
N ALA A 105 6.31 17.34 -6.27
CA ALA A 105 6.27 18.02 -7.55
C ALA A 105 6.75 17.11 -8.68
N GLU A 106 6.13 17.25 -9.84
CA GLU A 106 6.59 16.53 -11.03
C GLU A 106 8.05 16.92 -11.30
N GLY A 107 8.88 15.94 -11.64
CA GLY A 107 10.29 16.17 -11.87
C GLY A 107 11.15 16.02 -10.63
N ALA A 108 10.56 15.79 -9.46
CA ALA A 108 11.30 15.53 -8.23
C ALA A 108 11.36 14.03 -7.97
N TYR A 109 12.36 13.59 -7.22
CA TYR A 109 12.44 12.20 -6.82
C TYR A 109 11.49 11.96 -5.66
N ALA A 110 10.82 10.80 -5.67
CA ALA A 110 9.82 10.49 -4.66
C ALA A 110 9.83 8.99 -4.39
N TYR A 111 10.89 8.52 -3.77
CA TYR A 111 11.00 7.10 -3.49
C TYR A 111 10.16 6.73 -2.27
N ASP A 112 9.32 5.73 -2.44
CA ASP A 112 8.60 5.09 -1.35
C ASP A 112 8.88 3.60 -1.42
N PRO A 113 9.07 2.92 -0.28
CA PRO A 113 9.35 1.49 -0.28
C PRO A 113 8.07 0.68 -0.56
N VAL A 114 7.66 0.70 -1.82
CA VAL A 114 6.43 0.04 -2.26
C VAL A 114 6.49 -1.46 -2.00
N PHE A 115 7.70 -2.05 -1.98
CA PHE A 115 7.82 -3.49 -1.70
C PHE A 115 7.29 -3.86 -0.32
N VAL A 116 7.43 -2.97 0.68
CA VAL A 116 6.89 -3.21 2.00
C VAL A 116 5.37 -3.02 2.00
N LEU A 117 4.90 -1.95 1.39
CA LEU A 117 3.46 -1.66 1.33
C LEU A 117 2.73 -2.76 0.58
N SER A 118 3.33 -3.29 -0.48
CA SER A 118 2.75 -4.39 -1.24
C SER A 118 2.66 -5.66 -0.40
N ALA A 119 3.68 -5.92 0.42
CA ALA A 119 3.67 -7.08 1.29
C ALA A 119 2.53 -7.01 2.30
N ILE A 120 2.26 -5.81 2.81
CA ILE A 120 1.16 -5.61 3.77
C ILE A 120 -0.19 -5.86 3.10
N LEU A 121 -0.36 -5.38 1.87
CA LEU A 121 -1.61 -5.60 1.14
C LEU A 121 -1.85 -7.08 0.84
N ASP A 122 -0.79 -7.83 0.54
CA ASP A 122 -0.90 -9.26 0.32
C ASP A 122 -1.26 -9.98 1.62
N TRP A 123 -0.59 -9.61 2.70
CA TRP A 123 -0.87 -10.18 4.01
C TRP A 123 -2.33 -9.99 4.41
N ALA A 124 -2.91 -8.85 4.05
CA ALA A 124 -4.29 -8.54 4.40
C ALA A 124 -5.31 -9.15 3.43
N GLY A 125 -4.85 -9.81 2.37
CA GLY A 125 -5.76 -10.44 1.40
C GLY A 125 -6.41 -9.48 0.44
N ILE A 126 -5.88 -8.27 0.30
CA ILE A 126 -6.45 -7.23 -0.54
C ILE A 126 -5.90 -7.31 -1.96
N ALA A 127 -4.60 -7.54 -2.09
CA ALA A 127 -3.95 -7.57 -3.40
C ALA A 127 -2.85 -8.63 -3.42
N HIS A 128 -2.68 -9.26 -4.58
CA HIS A 128 -1.58 -10.17 -4.80
C HIS A 128 -0.31 -9.38 -5.05
N ASN A 129 0.74 -9.68 -4.27
CA ASN A 129 2.03 -9.01 -4.39
C ASN A 129 2.87 -9.78 -5.40
N GLU A 130 2.88 -9.31 -6.64
CA GLU A 130 3.62 -9.95 -7.72
C GLU A 130 4.88 -9.17 -8.02
N ARG A 131 5.78 -9.79 -8.77
CA ARG A 131 7.03 -9.13 -9.12
C ARG A 131 6.75 -8.03 -10.13
N GLY A 132 6.94 -6.78 -9.69
CA GLY A 132 6.76 -5.60 -10.53
C GLY A 132 5.37 -5.01 -10.55
N TYR A 133 4.37 -5.67 -9.99
CA TYR A 133 3.00 -5.14 -10.01
C TYR A 133 2.19 -5.69 -8.83
N LEU A 134 1.05 -5.03 -8.60
CA LEU A 134 0.02 -5.50 -7.67
C LEU A 134 -1.26 -5.75 -8.44
N GLU A 135 -2.01 -6.76 -7.99
CA GLU A 135 -3.30 -7.07 -8.59
C GLU A 135 -4.31 -7.35 -7.48
N LEU A 136 -5.48 -6.69 -7.54
CA LEU A 136 -6.51 -6.90 -6.53
C LEU A 136 -6.93 -8.37 -6.51
N THR A 137 -7.16 -8.91 -5.31
CA THR A 137 -7.67 -10.27 -5.18
C THR A 137 -9.12 -10.31 -5.64
N ALA A 138 -9.55 -11.47 -6.14
CA ALA A 138 -10.94 -11.65 -6.52
C ALA A 138 -11.86 -11.47 -5.33
N GLU A 139 -11.44 -11.92 -4.16
CA GLU A 139 -12.23 -11.79 -2.95
C GLU A 139 -12.47 -10.34 -2.57
N TYR A 140 -11.43 -9.53 -2.60
CA TYR A 140 -11.57 -8.12 -2.25
C TYR A 140 -12.39 -7.38 -3.29
N ARG A 141 -12.16 -7.65 -4.58
CA ARG A 141 -12.93 -7.00 -5.64
C ARG A 141 -14.43 -7.33 -5.51
N THR A 142 -14.76 -8.59 -5.25
CA THR A 142 -16.15 -8.99 -5.09
C THR A 142 -16.78 -8.27 -3.91
N LYS A 143 -16.06 -8.20 -2.78
CA LYS A 143 -16.57 -7.51 -1.59
C LYS A 143 -16.79 -6.03 -1.86
N ALA A 144 -15.86 -5.37 -2.54
CA ALA A 144 -15.94 -3.95 -2.81
C ALA A 144 -17.01 -3.63 -3.86
N GLU A 145 -17.16 -4.45 -4.89
CA GLU A 145 -18.10 -4.21 -5.98
C GLU A 145 -19.51 -4.69 -5.65
N GLY A 146 -19.63 -5.57 -4.70
CA GLY A 146 -20.94 -6.11 -4.31
C GLY A 146 -21.73 -5.23 -3.36
N ARG A 147 -21.25 -4.04 -3.08
CA ARG A 147 -21.92 -3.15 -2.13
C ARG A 147 -22.98 -2.31 -2.77
#